data_78a07625e79cf99cd328bfbee62960f3
#
_entry.id   78a07625e79cf99cd328bfbee62960f3
#
_cell.length_a   1.000
_cell.length_b   1.000
_cell.length_c   1.000
_cell.angle_alpha   90.00
_cell.angle_beta   90.00
_cell.angle_gamma   90.00
#
_symmetry.space_group_name_H-M   'P 1'
#
loop_
_entity.id
_entity.type
_entity.pdbx_description
1 polymer ?
#
loop_
_entity_poly.entity_id
_entity_poly.type
_entity_poly.pdbx_seq_one_letter_code
_entity_poly.pdbx_strand_id
1 'polypeptide(L)'
;SGKSIIALGLVNLLLGKTAKIAFLKPIISSDGPEKDSHIDTISRYFNLSTPYNDMFVFTRNEALRHINAGSEAYIIDTIIARFKHLQELNDFVVVEGTDFLNTNSNFEFDGNISIAKNLGIPAVIIVKGEGKSVD
;
A
#
# COMPACT_ATOMS: atom_id res chain seq x y z
N SER A 1 8.73 12.34 -1.68
CA SER A 1 7.47 12.90 -1.16
C SER A 1 7.36 12.67 0.35
N GLY A 2 6.54 13.47 1.03
CA GLY A 2 6.33 13.35 2.48
C GLY A 2 5.83 11.97 2.91
N LYS A 3 5.10 11.30 2.05
CA LYS A 3 4.58 9.96 2.24
C LYS A 3 5.69 8.91 2.40
N SER A 4 6.71 8.95 1.56
CA SER A 4 7.87 8.05 1.64
C SER A 4 8.67 8.27 2.93
N ILE A 5 8.83 9.52 3.36
CA ILE A 5 9.54 9.86 4.59
C ILE A 5 8.78 9.34 5.82
N ILE A 6 7.46 9.48 5.84
CA ILE A 6 6.63 8.95 6.92
C ILE A 6 6.71 7.42 6.96
N ALA A 7 6.63 6.75 5.83
CA ALA A 7 6.75 5.30 5.75
C ALA A 7 8.11 4.82 6.25
N LEU A 8 9.20 5.46 5.83
CA LEU A 8 10.55 5.15 6.31
C LEU A 8 10.69 5.33 7.82
N GLY A 9 10.20 6.45 8.35
CA GLY A 9 10.25 6.73 9.79
C GLY A 9 9.45 5.70 10.61
N LEU A 10 8.28 5.32 10.12
CA LEU A 10 7.43 4.35 10.80
C LEU A 10 8.05 2.96 10.79
N VAL A 11 8.55 2.49 9.65
CA VAL A 11 9.22 1.18 9.54
C VAL A 11 10.46 1.16 10.44
N ASN A 12 11.24 2.22 10.47
CA ASN A 12 12.40 2.33 11.36
C ASN A 12 12.01 2.23 12.84
N LEU A 13 10.94 2.91 13.24
CA LEU A 13 10.43 2.85 14.61
C LEU A 13 9.99 1.43 14.98
N LEU A 14 9.29 0.74 14.10
CA LEU A 14 8.80 -0.62 14.34
C LEU A 14 9.93 -1.65 14.37
N LEU A 15 10.93 -1.53 13.50
CA LEU A 15 12.11 -2.40 13.50
C LEU A 15 12.93 -2.28 14.78
N GLY A 16 13.00 -1.08 15.38
CA GLY A 16 13.67 -0.88 16.66
C GLY A 16 13.04 -1.66 17.82
N LYS A 17 11.85 -2.23 17.63
CA LYS A 17 11.16 -3.08 18.62
C LYS A 17 11.31 -4.59 18.34
N THR A 18 12.26 -4.99 17.51
CA THR A 18 12.48 -6.40 17.11
C THR A 18 11.27 -7.07 16.43
N ALA A 19 10.41 -6.27 15.82
CA ALA A 19 9.23 -6.76 15.11
C ALA A 19 9.56 -7.18 13.69
N LYS A 20 8.90 -8.23 13.21
CA LYS A 20 8.91 -8.62 11.80
C LYS A 20 7.87 -7.80 11.05
N ILE A 21 8.29 -7.07 10.02
CA ILE A 21 7.46 -6.08 9.35
C ILE A 21 7.33 -6.41 7.87
N ALA A 22 6.12 -6.29 7.35
CA ALA A 22 5.85 -6.24 5.91
C ALA A 22 5.42 -4.83 5.51
N PHE A 23 5.67 -4.49 4.26
CA PHE A 23 5.21 -3.26 3.61
C PHE A 23 4.31 -3.63 2.43
N LEU A 24 3.17 -2.99 2.32
CA LEU A 24 2.21 -3.20 1.24
C LEU A 24 1.81 -1.87 0.62
N LYS A 25 2.05 -1.74 -0.68
CA LYS A 25 1.48 -0.67 -1.51
C LYS A 25 0.50 -1.32 -2.49
N PRO A 26 -0.80 -1.30 -2.21
CA PRO A 26 -1.76 -2.16 -2.91
C PRO A 26 -1.79 -1.96 -4.42
N ILE A 27 -1.65 -0.71 -4.89
CA ILE A 27 -1.68 -0.38 -6.30
C ILE A 27 -0.43 0.42 -6.65
N ILE A 28 0.31 -0.04 -7.62
CA ILE A 28 1.54 0.60 -8.10
C ILE A 28 1.34 1.23 -9.47
N SER A 29 2.09 2.28 -9.76
CA SER A 29 2.03 2.96 -11.06
C SER A 29 2.89 2.34 -12.14
N SER A 30 3.84 1.47 -11.79
CA SER A 30 4.71 0.81 -12.75
C SER A 30 3.99 -0.35 -13.46
N ASP A 31 3.85 -0.24 -14.76
CA ASP A 31 3.28 -1.29 -15.62
C ASP A 31 4.33 -2.07 -16.40
N GLY A 32 5.59 -1.71 -16.24
CA GLY A 32 6.73 -2.29 -16.94
C GLY A 32 7.60 -3.18 -16.05
N PRO A 33 8.76 -3.58 -16.56
CA PRO A 33 9.70 -4.43 -15.81
C PRO A 33 10.36 -3.71 -14.64
N GLU A 34 10.23 -2.38 -14.57
CA GLU A 34 10.80 -1.59 -13.48
C GLU A 34 9.97 -1.74 -12.21
N LYS A 35 10.67 -1.89 -11.09
CA LYS A 35 10.03 -1.95 -9.78
C LYS A 35 9.49 -0.58 -9.36
N ASP A 36 8.40 -0.59 -8.59
CA ASP A 36 7.93 0.61 -7.90
C ASP A 36 9.04 1.17 -7.02
N SER A 37 9.34 2.45 -7.17
CA SER A 37 10.48 3.09 -6.50
C SER A 37 10.34 3.13 -4.98
N HIS A 38 9.11 3.30 -4.46
CA HIS A 38 8.86 3.33 -3.02
C HIS A 38 9.05 1.95 -2.40
N ILE A 39 8.47 0.93 -3.01
CA ILE A 39 8.63 -0.46 -2.56
C ILE A 39 10.11 -0.85 -2.61
N ASP A 40 10.78 -0.57 -3.72
CA ASP A 40 12.19 -0.93 -3.89
C ASP A 40 13.07 -0.24 -2.85
N THR A 41 12.86 1.05 -2.62
CA THR A 41 13.61 1.82 -1.62
C THR A 41 13.39 1.27 -0.20
N ILE A 42 12.16 1.05 0.21
CA ILE A 42 11.82 0.57 1.54
C ILE A 42 12.34 -0.86 1.74
N SER A 43 12.14 -1.73 0.76
CA SER A 43 12.58 -3.11 0.82
C SER A 43 14.10 -3.24 0.95
N ARG A 44 14.85 -2.44 0.19
CA ARG A 44 16.33 -2.45 0.25
C ARG A 44 16.87 -1.80 1.53
N TYR A 45 16.32 -0.67 1.90
CA TYR A 45 16.82 0.08 3.06
C TYR A 45 16.65 -0.71 4.35
N PHE A 46 15.52 -1.38 4.51
CA PHE A 46 15.20 -2.16 5.72
C PHE A 46 15.47 -3.65 5.55
N ASN A 47 15.94 -4.09 4.40
CA ASN A 47 16.19 -5.51 4.10
C ASN A 47 14.98 -6.40 4.45
N LEU A 48 13.80 -6.02 3.95
CA LEU A 48 12.57 -6.76 4.21
C LEU A 48 12.61 -8.13 3.55
N SER A 49 12.11 -9.15 4.25
CA SER A 49 12.09 -10.53 3.76
C SER A 49 10.94 -10.84 2.81
N THR A 50 9.92 -9.97 2.75
CA THR A 50 8.78 -10.14 1.85
C THR A 50 9.24 -10.03 0.38
N PRO A 51 8.88 -10.99 -0.48
CA PRO A 51 9.17 -10.87 -1.91
C PRO A 51 8.48 -9.64 -2.52
N TYR A 52 9.13 -9.02 -3.50
CA TYR A 52 8.61 -7.83 -4.16
C TYR A 52 7.17 -8.00 -4.66
N ASN A 53 6.87 -9.12 -5.31
CA ASN A 53 5.53 -9.38 -5.87
C ASN A 53 4.43 -9.54 -4.81
N ASP A 54 4.79 -9.71 -3.55
CA ASP A 54 3.84 -9.76 -2.44
C ASP A 54 3.61 -8.37 -1.81
N MET A 55 4.42 -7.39 -2.17
CA MET A 55 4.34 -6.03 -1.64
C MET A 55 3.38 -5.12 -2.40
N PHE A 56 2.79 -5.60 -3.49
CA PHE A 56 1.72 -4.92 -4.21
C PHE A 56 0.70 -5.95 -4.70
N VAL A 57 -0.46 -5.50 -5.14
CA VAL A 57 -1.53 -6.37 -5.62
C VAL A 57 -1.83 -6.12 -7.10
N PHE A 58 -2.02 -4.88 -7.47
CA PHE A 58 -2.35 -4.48 -8.84
C PHE A 58 -1.41 -3.40 -9.36
N THR A 59 -1.14 -3.44 -10.65
CA THR A 59 -0.70 -2.24 -11.34
C THR A 59 -1.90 -1.31 -11.54
N ARG A 60 -1.62 -0.04 -11.80
CA ARG A 60 -2.66 0.96 -12.07
C ARG A 60 -3.56 0.55 -13.25
N ASN A 61 -2.96 0.05 -14.33
CA ASN A 61 -3.73 -0.37 -15.51
C ASN A 61 -4.61 -1.58 -15.23
N GLU A 62 -4.12 -2.55 -14.47
CA GLU A 62 -4.93 -3.68 -14.04
C GLU A 62 -6.14 -3.23 -13.20
N ALA A 63 -5.90 -2.38 -12.23
CA ALA A 63 -6.96 -1.85 -11.38
C ALA A 63 -7.99 -1.05 -12.18
N LEU A 64 -7.55 -0.23 -13.15
CA LEU A 64 -8.45 0.51 -14.03
C LEU A 64 -9.32 -0.42 -14.87
N ARG A 65 -8.78 -1.50 -15.40
CA ARG A 65 -9.57 -2.50 -16.15
C ARG A 65 -10.66 -3.11 -15.29
N HIS A 66 -10.37 -3.44 -14.04
CA HIS A 66 -11.38 -3.96 -13.11
C HIS A 66 -12.45 -2.92 -12.77
N ILE A 67 -12.07 -1.67 -12.56
CA ILE A 67 -13.02 -0.58 -12.30
C ILE A 67 -13.94 -0.37 -13.49
N ASN A 68 -13.40 -0.30 -14.69
CA ASN A 68 -14.18 -0.12 -15.92
C ASN A 68 -15.11 -1.31 -16.21
N ALA A 69 -14.79 -2.47 -15.71
CA ALA A 69 -15.64 -3.66 -15.77
C ALA A 69 -16.67 -3.75 -14.63
N GLY A 70 -16.70 -2.77 -13.72
CA GLY A 70 -17.61 -2.78 -12.56
C GLY A 70 -17.20 -3.72 -11.44
N SER A 71 -15.92 -4.12 -11.38
CA SER A 71 -15.39 -5.12 -10.44
C SER A 71 -14.60 -4.48 -9.27
N GLU A 72 -15.05 -3.35 -8.75
CA GLU A 72 -14.36 -2.67 -7.63
C GLU A 72 -14.30 -3.55 -6.38
N ALA A 73 -15.34 -4.33 -6.10
CA ALA A 73 -15.36 -5.25 -4.97
C ALA A 73 -14.25 -6.30 -5.06
N TYR A 74 -13.95 -6.78 -6.26
CA TYR A 74 -12.85 -7.72 -6.48
C TYR A 74 -11.49 -7.10 -6.12
N ILE A 75 -11.28 -5.84 -6.46
CA ILE A 75 -10.04 -5.11 -6.10
C ILE A 75 -9.88 -5.08 -4.58
N ILE A 76 -10.92 -4.65 -3.88
CA ILE A 76 -10.89 -4.51 -2.41
C ILE A 76 -10.69 -5.88 -1.76
N ASP A 77 -11.42 -6.89 -2.17
CA ASP A 77 -11.32 -8.24 -1.61
C ASP A 77 -9.94 -8.85 -1.82
N THR A 78 -9.34 -8.62 -2.99
CA THR A 78 -8.00 -9.11 -3.31
C THR A 78 -6.92 -8.41 -2.47
N ILE A 79 -7.05 -7.10 -2.26
CA ILE A 79 -6.14 -6.34 -1.40
C ILE A 79 -6.25 -6.81 0.05
N ILE A 80 -7.45 -7.01 0.55
CA ILE A 80 -7.68 -7.53 1.91
C ILE A 80 -7.07 -8.92 2.07
N ALA A 81 -7.24 -9.79 1.09
CA ALA A 81 -6.65 -11.13 1.13
C ALA A 81 -5.12 -11.09 1.20
N ARG A 82 -4.49 -10.20 0.42
CA ARG A 82 -3.03 -10.00 0.47
C ARG A 82 -2.59 -9.46 1.83
N PHE A 83 -3.29 -8.50 2.37
CA PHE A 83 -3.01 -7.96 3.70
C PHE A 83 -3.07 -9.05 4.77
N LYS A 84 -4.11 -9.86 4.78
CA LYS A 84 -4.27 -10.96 5.73
C LYS A 84 -3.13 -11.98 5.60
N HIS A 85 -2.73 -12.31 4.39
CA HIS A 85 -1.59 -13.19 4.15
C HIS A 85 -0.29 -12.63 4.73
N LEU A 86 -0.02 -11.34 4.51
CA LEU A 86 1.16 -10.68 5.09
C LEU A 86 1.09 -10.59 6.62
N GLN A 87 -0.09 -10.37 7.16
CA GLN A 87 -0.33 -10.31 8.60
C GLN A 87 -0.04 -11.65 9.29
N GLU A 88 -0.35 -12.77 8.64
CA GLU A 88 -0.04 -14.11 9.17
C GLU A 88 1.47 -14.36 9.29
N LEU A 89 2.27 -13.75 8.43
CA LEU A 89 3.72 -13.95 8.34
C LEU A 89 4.55 -12.89 9.07
N ASN A 90 3.91 -11.83 9.55
CA ASN A 90 4.61 -10.68 10.12
C ASN A 90 3.88 -10.17 11.37
N ASP A 91 4.61 -9.43 12.21
CA ASP A 91 4.03 -8.80 13.40
C ASP A 91 3.24 -7.53 13.04
N PHE A 92 3.71 -6.80 12.04
CA PHE A 92 3.08 -5.57 11.55
C PHE A 92 3.06 -5.54 10.03
N VAL A 93 2.03 -4.93 9.47
CA VAL A 93 1.95 -4.61 8.04
C VAL A 93 1.73 -3.11 7.91
N VAL A 94 2.69 -2.44 7.28
CA VAL A 94 2.57 -1.02 6.92
C VAL A 94 1.95 -0.92 5.55
N VAL A 95 0.83 -0.24 5.43
CA VAL A 95 0.12 -0.08 4.15
C VAL A 95 0.25 1.36 3.68
N GLU A 96 0.83 1.56 2.51
CA GLU A 96 0.87 2.86 1.85
C GLU A 96 -0.31 2.99 0.88
N GLY A 97 -1.21 3.95 1.14
CA GLY A 97 -2.31 4.29 0.25
C GLY A 97 -1.80 4.83 -1.08
N THR A 98 -2.49 4.52 -2.15
CA THR A 98 -2.09 4.86 -3.51
C THR A 98 -2.79 6.12 -3.99
N ASP A 99 -2.06 6.97 -4.71
CA ASP A 99 -2.65 8.01 -5.55
C ASP A 99 -3.25 7.35 -6.79
N PHE A 100 -4.51 7.02 -6.70
CA PHE A 100 -5.05 6.11 -7.66
C PHE A 100 -5.37 6.75 -9.00
N LEU A 101 -5.81 7.96 -9.04
CA LEU A 101 -6.17 8.60 -10.30
C LEU A 101 -6.43 10.09 -10.15
N ASN A 102 -5.90 10.86 -11.06
CA ASN A 102 -6.31 12.25 -11.26
C ASN A 102 -7.79 12.41 -11.69
N THR A 103 -8.54 11.32 -11.82
CA THR A 103 -9.89 11.35 -12.42
C THR A 103 -11.01 10.91 -11.51
N ASN A 104 -10.73 10.30 -10.35
CA ASN A 104 -11.79 9.85 -9.43
C ASN A 104 -11.29 9.82 -7.99
N SER A 105 -11.12 11.00 -7.40
CA SER A 105 -10.70 11.18 -6.00
C SER A 105 -11.62 10.46 -5.00
N ASN A 106 -12.88 10.27 -5.33
CA ASN A 106 -13.85 9.60 -4.47
C ASN A 106 -13.58 8.11 -4.34
N PHE A 107 -13.16 7.43 -5.41
CA PHE A 107 -12.86 6.00 -5.35
C PHE A 107 -11.65 5.70 -4.46
N GLU A 108 -10.59 6.49 -4.55
CA GLU A 108 -9.40 6.32 -3.71
C GLU A 108 -9.72 6.43 -2.23
N PHE A 109 -10.45 7.48 -1.87
CA PHE A 109 -10.81 7.74 -0.49
C PHE A 109 -11.73 6.65 0.06
N ASP A 110 -12.76 6.30 -0.68
CA ASP A 110 -13.72 5.26 -0.28
C ASP A 110 -13.06 3.88 -0.24
N GLY A 111 -12.18 3.58 -1.19
CA GLY A 111 -11.41 2.34 -1.22
C GLY A 111 -10.48 2.21 -0.02
N ASN A 112 -9.72 3.23 0.32
CA ASN A 112 -8.84 3.25 1.48
C ASN A 112 -9.63 3.12 2.80
N ILE A 113 -10.78 3.77 2.92
CA ILE A 113 -11.66 3.62 4.09
C ILE A 113 -12.22 2.21 4.16
N SER A 114 -12.67 1.64 3.06
CA SER A 114 -13.20 0.27 3.02
C SER A 114 -12.15 -0.74 3.43
N ILE A 115 -10.92 -0.59 2.96
CA ILE A 115 -9.78 -1.42 3.38
C ILE A 115 -9.55 -1.26 4.88
N ALA A 116 -9.47 -0.03 5.39
CA ALA A 116 -9.25 0.23 6.81
C ALA A 116 -10.33 -0.39 7.70
N LYS A 117 -11.60 -0.28 7.31
CA LYS A 117 -12.72 -0.89 8.05
C LYS A 117 -12.66 -2.41 8.11
N ASN A 118 -12.17 -3.04 7.05
CA ASN A 118 -12.12 -4.50 6.94
C ASN A 118 -10.85 -5.11 7.55
N LEU A 119 -9.82 -4.31 7.82
CA LEU A 119 -8.54 -4.83 8.29
C LEU A 119 -8.48 -5.13 9.78
N GLY A 120 -9.43 -4.67 10.61
CA GLY A 120 -9.52 -5.05 12.02
C GLY A 120 -8.22 -5.01 12.82
N ILE A 121 -7.34 -4.08 12.53
CA ILE A 121 -6.09 -3.65 13.19
C ILE A 121 -5.11 -4.79 13.63
N PRO A 122 -3.74 -4.58 13.58
CA PRO A 122 -3.05 -3.29 13.46
C PRO A 122 -2.46 -3.05 12.07
N ALA A 123 -3.11 -2.24 11.29
CA ALA A 123 -2.55 -1.68 10.06
C ALA A 123 -2.40 -0.18 10.21
N VAL A 124 -1.26 0.35 9.79
CA VAL A 124 -1.10 1.79 9.62
C VAL A 124 -1.27 2.09 8.15
N ILE A 125 -2.31 2.83 7.81
CA ILE A 125 -2.58 3.25 6.45
C ILE A 125 -2.04 4.65 6.27
N ILE A 126 -1.08 4.78 5.36
CA ILE A 126 -0.52 6.06 4.98
C ILE A 126 -1.22 6.50 3.71
N VAL A 127 -2.04 7.53 3.81
CA VAL A 127 -2.75 8.13 2.68
C VAL A 127 -2.02 9.41 2.29
N LYS A 128 -1.78 9.60 1.00
CA LYS A 128 -1.33 10.91 0.52
C LYS A 128 -2.46 11.90 0.71
N GLY A 129 -2.25 12.88 1.55
CA GLY A 129 -3.02 14.11 1.48
C GLY A 129 -2.66 14.80 0.16
N GLU A 130 -3.61 15.12 -0.69
CA GLU A 130 -3.35 16.05 -1.77
C GLU A 130 -2.80 17.31 -1.15
N GLY A 131 -1.51 17.55 -1.42
CA GLY A 131 -0.83 18.67 -0.84
C GLY A 131 -1.36 19.98 -1.40
N LYS A 132 -2.23 20.58 -0.66
CA LYS A 132 -2.02 21.99 -0.49
C LYS A 132 -0.85 22.08 0.45
N SER A 133 0.28 22.58 -0.05
CA SER A 133 1.36 23.00 0.81
C SER A 133 0.72 23.81 1.94
N VAL A 134 0.86 23.31 3.13
CA VAL A 134 0.62 24.14 4.30
C VAL A 134 1.85 25.02 4.38
N ASP A 135 1.72 26.20 3.81
CA ASP A 135 2.67 27.25 4.09
C ASP A 135 2.61 27.62 5.57
#